data_a2a5a0fa1a465de6cadf608a59a3f501
#
_entry.id   a2a5a0fa1a465de6cadf608a59a3f501
#
_cell.length_a   1.000
_cell.length_b   1.000
_cell.length_c   1.000
_cell.angle_alpha   90.00
_cell.angle_beta   90.00
_cell.angle_gamma   90.00
#
_symmetry.space_group_name_H-M   'P 1'
#
loop_
_entity.id
_entity.type
_entity.pdbx_description
1 polymer ?
#
loop_
_entity_poly.entity_id
_entity_poly.type
_entity_poly.pdbx_seq_one_letter_code
_entity_poly.pdbx_strand_id
1 'polypeptide(L)' 'MKFKNKIKIKVNGKKVLFNKNQSVKILIKKLKIPLNKVAIELNKKIIDKKKLNMIKINKNDNIEIVHFIGGG' A
#
# COMPACT_ATOMS: atom_id res chain seq x y z
N MET A 1 -14.57 18.36 7.99
CA MET A 1 -13.85 18.66 7.87
C MET A 1 -12.86 17.97 7.64
N LYS A 2 -12.36 17.61 7.84
CA LYS A 2 -11.39 17.07 7.88
C LYS A 2 -11.10 15.96 7.04
N PHE A 3 -11.93 15.14 6.52
CA PHE A 3 -11.65 13.93 5.77
C PHE A 3 -11.75 14.10 4.25
N LYS A 4 -11.92 15.30 3.76
CA LYS A 4 -12.07 15.45 2.32
C LYS A 4 -10.80 15.10 1.55
N ASN A 5 -9.64 15.09 2.22
CA ASN A 5 -8.40 14.68 1.57
C ASN A 5 -7.98 13.26 1.90
N LYS A 6 -8.91 12.48 2.40
CA LYS A 6 -8.66 11.08 2.74
C LYS A 6 -9.51 10.17 1.89
N ILE A 7 -8.99 8.99 1.64
CA ILE A 7 -9.73 7.95 0.93
C ILE A 7 -9.73 6.68 1.78
N LYS A 8 -10.71 5.85 1.56
CA LYS A 8 -10.80 4.54 2.21
C LYS A 8 -10.17 3.50 1.32
N ILE A 9 -9.26 2.73 1.89
CA ILE A 9 -8.61 1.63 1.19
C ILE A 9 -8.62 0.42 2.11
N LYS A 10 -8.19 -0.72 1.61
CA LYS A 10 -7.98 -1.90 2.44
C LYS A 10 -6.51 -2.26 2.41
N VAL A 11 -5.98 -2.59 3.57
CA VAL A 11 -4.62 -3.09 3.69
C VAL A 11 -4.69 -4.41 4.44
N ASN A 12 -4.37 -5.49 3.75
CA ASN A 12 -4.49 -6.84 4.31
C ASN A 12 -5.86 -7.09 4.90
N GLY A 13 -6.88 -6.65 4.17
CA GLY A 13 -8.27 -6.87 4.56
C GLY A 13 -8.84 -5.88 5.56
N LYS A 14 -8.03 -4.99 6.09
CA LYS A 14 -8.48 -4.00 7.07
C LYS A 14 -8.72 -2.66 6.40
N LYS A 15 -9.79 -1.99 6.79
CA LYS A 15 -10.11 -0.67 6.27
C LYS A 15 -9.17 0.35 6.88
N VAL A 16 -8.61 1.18 6.03
CA VAL A 16 -7.65 2.21 6.43
C VAL A 16 -7.98 3.51 5.71
N LEU A 17 -7.87 4.61 6.42
CA LEU A 17 -7.94 5.91 5.79
C LEU A 17 -6.54 6.34 5.38
N PHE A 18 -6.42 6.82 4.17
CA PHE A 18 -5.12 7.19 3.64
C PHE A 18 -5.24 8.51 2.87
N ASN A 19 -4.14 9.19 2.74
CA ASN A 19 -4.13 10.48 2.05
C ASN A 19 -4.41 10.31 0.56
N LYS A 20 -5.28 11.17 0.07
CA LYS A 20 -5.57 11.21 -1.36
C LYS A 20 -4.33 11.58 -2.15
N ASN A 21 -4.17 11.00 -3.33
CA ASN A 21 -3.08 11.33 -4.26
C ASN A 21 -1.69 10.97 -3.76
N GLN A 22 -1.58 10.01 -2.86
CA GLN A 22 -0.29 9.54 -2.39
C GLN A 22 0.04 8.20 -3.02
N SER A 23 1.33 7.89 -3.08
CA SER A 23 1.79 6.66 -3.72
C SER A 23 1.77 5.49 -2.76
N VAL A 24 1.89 4.29 -3.35
CA VAL A 24 2.04 3.07 -2.56
C VAL A 24 3.27 3.17 -1.68
N LYS A 25 4.35 3.77 -2.18
CA LYS A 25 5.57 3.90 -1.40
C LYS A 25 5.33 4.68 -0.11
N ILE A 26 4.54 5.73 -0.17
CA ILE A 26 4.23 6.53 1.03
C ILE A 26 3.48 5.67 2.05
N LEU A 27 2.55 4.85 1.58
CA LEU A 27 1.81 3.97 2.48
C LEU A 27 2.76 2.98 3.17
N ILE A 28 3.65 2.36 2.41
CA ILE A 28 4.58 1.39 2.97
C ILE A 28 5.48 2.05 4.01
N LYS A 29 5.94 3.27 3.73
CA LYS A 29 6.74 4.01 4.70
C LYS A 29 5.97 4.31 5.97
N LYS A 30 4.72 4.72 5.83
CA LYS A 30 3.89 5.00 7.00
C LYS A 30 3.70 3.78 7.86
N LEU A 31 3.57 2.62 7.24
CA LEU A 31 3.36 1.37 7.96
C LEU A 31 4.68 0.78 8.48
N LYS A 32 5.80 1.40 8.13
CA LYS A 32 7.13 0.97 8.57
C LYS A 32 7.43 -0.46 8.17
N ILE A 33 7.08 -0.80 6.95
CA ILE A 33 7.25 -2.15 6.42
C ILE A 33 8.58 -2.25 5.69
N PRO A 34 9.39 -3.26 5.99
CA PRO A 34 10.67 -3.44 5.31
C PRO A 34 10.44 -3.99 3.91
N LEU A 35 10.70 -3.16 2.90
CA LEU A 35 10.41 -3.52 1.52
C LEU A 35 11.13 -4.77 1.03
N ASN A 36 12.33 -5.00 1.55
CA ASN A 36 13.10 -6.15 1.08
C ASN A 36 12.60 -7.48 1.63
N LYS A 37 11.57 -7.45 2.47
CA LYS A 37 11.06 -8.68 3.09
C LYS A 37 9.62 -8.98 2.71
N VAL A 38 9.05 -8.21 1.80
CA VAL A 38 7.65 -8.36 1.46
C VAL A 38 7.44 -8.29 -0.05
N ALA A 39 6.34 -8.87 -0.50
CA ALA A 39 5.78 -8.62 -1.82
C ALA A 39 4.53 -7.78 -1.61
N ILE A 40 4.23 -6.90 -2.56
CA ILE A 40 3.09 -5.99 -2.44
C ILE A 40 2.19 -6.21 -3.63
N GLU A 41 0.90 -6.42 -3.36
CA GLU A 41 -0.11 -6.55 -4.39
C GLU A 41 -1.07 -5.38 -4.32
N LEU A 42 -1.41 -4.86 -5.47
CA LEU A 42 -2.44 -3.85 -5.58
C LEU A 42 -3.55 -4.42 -6.43
N ASN A 43 -4.72 -4.58 -5.83
CA ASN A 43 -5.88 -5.17 -6.51
C ASN A 43 -5.52 -6.50 -7.17
N LYS A 44 -4.80 -7.32 -6.41
CA LYS A 44 -4.40 -8.68 -6.80
C LYS A 44 -3.32 -8.76 -7.86
N LYS A 45 -2.65 -7.66 -8.15
CA LYS A 45 -1.52 -7.64 -9.06
C LYS A 45 -0.26 -7.31 -8.29
N ILE A 46 0.78 -8.10 -8.48
CA ILE A 46 2.05 -7.85 -7.83
C ILE A 46 2.69 -6.59 -8.43
N ILE A 47 3.17 -5.72 -7.57
CA ILE A 47 3.77 -4.46 -7.99
C ILE A 47 5.29 -4.61 -8.01
N ASP A 48 5.89 -4.10 -9.07
CA ASP A 48 7.34 -3.95 -9.14
C ASP A 48 7.77 -2.91 -8.11
N LYS A 49 8.64 -3.31 -7.20
CA LYS A 49 9.06 -2.42 -6.12
C LYS A 49 9.77 -1.16 -6.62
N LYS A 50 10.33 -1.23 -7.80
CA LYS A 50 10.99 -0.05 -8.38
C LYS A 50 9.99 1.02 -8.80
N LYS A 51 8.72 0.66 -8.88
CA LYS A 51 7.68 1.58 -9.35
C LYS A 51 6.73 2.03 -8.26
N LEU A 52 7.00 1.69 -7.01
CA LEU A 52 6.08 2.00 -5.92
C LEU A 52 5.81 3.50 -5.78
N ASN A 53 6.83 4.32 -6.03
CA ASN A 53 6.66 5.76 -5.90
C ASN A 53 5.87 6.38 -7.05
N MET A 54 5.63 5.62 -8.11
CA MET A 54 4.88 6.12 -9.26
C MET A 54 3.44 5.65 -9.27
N ILE A 55 3.07 4.76 -8.39
CA ILE A 55 1.74 4.18 -8.38
C ILE A 55 0.93 4.86 -7.28
N LYS A 56 -0.09 5.60 -7.67
CA LYS A 56 -0.95 6.27 -6.71
C LYS A 56 -2.06 5.35 -6.26
N ILE A 57 -2.41 5.49 -5.00
CA ILE A 57 -3.49 4.70 -4.41
C ILE A 57 -4.79 5.45 -4.60
N ASN A 58 -5.80 4.73 -5.05
CA ASN A 58 -7.12 5.30 -5.29
C ASN A 58 -8.12 4.75 -4.30
N LYS A 59 -9.24 5.45 -4.20
CA LYS A 59 -10.33 5.03 -3.33
C LYS A 59 -10.71 3.59 -3.59
N ASN A 60 -10.90 2.84 -2.53
CA ASN A 60 -11.32 1.44 -2.56
C ASN A 60 -10.25 0.47 -3.07
N ASP A 61 -9.03 0.93 -3.24
CA ASP A 61 -7.96 0.02 -3.60
C ASP A 61 -7.72 -1.00 -2.49
N ASN A 62 -7.31 -2.18 -2.91
CA ASN A 62 -7.00 -3.27 -2.00
C ASN A 62 -5.51 -3.56 -2.10
N ILE A 63 -4.79 -3.31 -1.02
CA ILE A 63 -3.35 -3.55 -0.97
C ILE A 63 -3.11 -4.73 -0.05
N GLU A 64 -2.32 -5.70 -0.55
CA GLU A 64 -1.94 -6.85 0.25
C GLU A 64 -0.43 -6.90 0.35
N ILE A 65 0.03 -7.09 1.57
CA ILE A 65 1.46 -7.12 1.87
C ILE A 65 1.76 -8.49 2.42
N VAL A 66 2.58 -9.24 1.68
CA VAL A 66 2.89 -10.63 2.01
C VAL A 66 4.35 -10.71 2.38
N HIS A 67 4.63 -11.18 3.59
CA HIS A 67 6.01 -11.34 4.04
C HIS A 67 6.60 -12.62 3.48
N PHE A 68 7.84 -12.54 3.03
CA PHE A 68 8.54 -13.74 2.61
C PHE A 68 8.88 -14.58 3.82
N ILE A 69 8.81 -15.87 3.63
CA ILE A 69 9.16 -16.83 4.68
C ILE A 69 10.58 -17.29 4.44
N GLY A 70 11.32 -17.43 5.53
CA GLY A 70 12.65 -18.00 5.40
C GLY A 70 13.69 -17.02 4.99
N GLY A 71 13.39 -15.77 5.06
CA GLY A 71 14.41 -14.78 4.93
C GLY A 71 15.12 -14.76 3.60
N GLY A 72 14.52 -15.13 2.62
CA GLY A 72 15.13 -15.13 1.32
C GLY A 72 16.01 -13.97 1.00
#